data_22572ec4f558fe9a35cae7b3c1535e4e
#
_entry.id   22572ec4f558fe9a35cae7b3c1535e4e
#
_cell.length_a   1.000
_cell.length_b   1.000
_cell.length_c   1.000
_cell.angle_alpha   90.00
_cell.angle_beta   90.00
_cell.angle_gamma   90.00
#
_symmetry.space_group_name_H-M   'P 1'
#
loop_
_entity.id
_entity.type
_entity.pdbx_description
1 polymer ?
#
loop_
_entity_poly.entity_id
_entity_poly.type
_entity_poly.pdbx_seq_one_letter_code
_entity_poly.pdbx_strand_id
1 'polypeptide(L)'
;FYCFSTKAPRCYTDVLYETPVFLFFGKETRGLPEDFLRENLERCVRIPMRESLRSLNLSNSVAIAVYEVLRQSGFRGQQEESDYLAES
;
A
#
# COMPACT_ATOMS: atom_id res chain seq x y z
N PHE A 1 -5.91 6.07 -8.82
CA PHE A 1 -4.65 5.35 -8.59
C PHE A 1 -3.85 5.97 -7.46
N TYR A 2 -2.94 5.19 -6.89
CA TYR A 2 -2.00 5.66 -5.88
C TYR A 2 -0.61 5.14 -6.18
N CYS A 3 0.39 5.96 -5.86
CA CYS A 3 1.80 5.63 -6.08
C CYS A 3 2.47 5.43 -4.73
N PHE A 4 3.20 4.35 -4.57
CA PHE A 4 3.90 4.04 -3.33
C PHE A 4 5.37 4.42 -3.46
N SER A 5 5.81 5.31 -2.59
CA SER A 5 7.18 5.81 -2.62
C SER A 5 7.62 6.19 -1.21
N THR A 6 8.88 5.92 -0.90
CA THR A 6 9.46 6.34 0.39
C THR A 6 9.59 7.86 0.48
N LYS A 7 9.45 8.56 -0.64
CA LYS A 7 9.55 10.02 -0.69
C LYS A 7 8.21 10.72 -0.50
N ALA A 8 7.12 9.97 -0.45
CA ALA A 8 5.80 10.57 -0.30
C ALA A 8 5.59 11.12 1.11
N PRO A 9 4.94 12.28 1.24
CA PRO A 9 4.70 12.87 2.55
C PRO A 9 3.56 12.22 3.33
N ARG A 10 2.65 11.53 2.64
CA ARG A 10 1.44 11.01 3.25
C ARG A 10 1.57 9.51 3.53
N CYS A 11 1.09 9.09 4.68
CA CYS A 11 1.06 7.68 5.02
C CYS A 11 0.01 6.94 4.19
N TYR A 12 0.30 5.71 3.83
CA TYR A 12 -0.59 4.91 2.99
C TYR A 12 -1.95 4.61 3.66
N THR A 13 -2.02 4.70 4.97
CA THR A 13 -3.27 4.49 5.71
C THR A 13 -4.15 5.74 5.79
N ASP A 14 -3.63 6.89 5.35
CA ASP A 14 -4.36 8.16 5.47
C ASP A 14 -5.23 8.49 4.28
N VAL A 15 -5.32 7.59 3.30
CA VAL A 15 -6.14 7.80 2.11
C VAL A 15 -7.22 6.75 2.01
N LEU A 16 -8.32 7.10 1.33
CA LEU A 16 -9.40 6.16 1.08
C LEU A 16 -9.22 5.56 -0.32
N TYR A 17 -9.13 4.24 -0.36
CA TYR A 17 -8.97 3.53 -1.63
C TYR A 17 -10.34 3.11 -2.15
N GLU A 18 -10.76 3.74 -3.22
CA GLU A 18 -12.02 3.37 -3.87
C GLU A 18 -11.73 2.33 -4.94
N THR A 19 -12.43 1.21 -4.87
CA THR A 19 -12.24 0.13 -5.85
C THR A 19 -13.12 0.36 -7.07
N PRO A 20 -12.64 0.01 -8.26
CA PRO A 20 -11.29 -0.54 -8.51
C PRO A 20 -10.19 0.50 -8.35
N VAL A 21 -9.05 0.08 -7.82
CA VAL A 21 -7.92 0.98 -7.61
C VAL A 21 -6.66 0.38 -8.23
N PHE A 22 -5.83 1.26 -8.80
CA PHE A 22 -4.53 0.88 -9.34
C PHE A 22 -3.44 1.37 -8.39
N LEU A 23 -2.52 0.48 -8.06
CA LEU A 23 -1.41 0.77 -7.16
C LEU A 23 -0.11 0.65 -7.95
N PHE A 24 0.68 1.71 -7.95
CA PHE A 24 1.95 1.77 -8.67
C PHE A 24 3.12 1.70 -7.70
N PHE A 25 4.05 0.83 -8.00
CA PHE A 25 5.26 0.65 -7.20
C PHE A 25 6.47 0.80 -8.10
N GLY A 26 7.54 1.41 -7.58
CA GLY A 26 8.78 1.50 -8.32
C GLY A 26 9.61 0.24 -8.16
N LYS A 27 10.67 0.15 -8.96
CA LYS A 27 11.65 -0.92 -8.83
C LYS A 27 12.39 -0.78 -7.51
N GLU A 28 12.82 -1.90 -6.93
CA GLU A 28 13.49 -1.94 -5.63
C GLU A 28 14.68 -0.98 -5.53
N THR A 29 15.44 -0.83 -6.61
CA THR A 29 16.66 -0.03 -6.60
C THR A 29 16.44 1.44 -6.97
N ARG A 30 15.40 1.75 -7.71
CA ARG A 30 15.18 3.11 -8.23
C ARG A 30 13.92 3.78 -7.71
N GLY A 31 12.89 3.01 -7.38
CA GLY A 31 11.59 3.56 -7.10
C GLY A 31 10.94 4.15 -8.36
N LEU A 32 9.94 4.98 -8.16
CA LEU A 32 9.24 5.67 -9.24
C LEU A 32 9.99 6.93 -9.64
N PRO A 33 9.90 7.36 -10.93
CA PRO A 33 10.56 8.59 -11.36
C PRO A 33 10.11 9.81 -10.56
N GLU A 34 11.05 10.68 -10.22
CA GLU A 34 10.73 11.85 -9.41
C GLU A 34 9.77 12.81 -10.08
N ASP A 35 9.89 12.98 -11.39
CA ASP A 35 8.97 13.86 -12.12
C ASP A 35 7.54 13.35 -12.02
N PHE A 36 7.36 12.03 -12.14
CA PHE A 36 6.06 11.40 -12.00
C PHE A 36 5.50 11.62 -10.60
N LEU A 37 6.34 11.49 -9.57
CA LEU A 37 5.93 11.70 -8.19
C LEU A 37 5.52 13.14 -7.94
N ARG A 38 6.27 14.10 -8.47
CA ARG A 38 5.96 15.53 -8.30
C ARG A 38 4.63 15.90 -8.95
N GLU A 39 4.37 15.36 -10.14
CA GLU A 39 3.13 15.63 -10.86
C GLU A 39 1.92 14.99 -10.19
N ASN A 40 2.14 13.94 -9.40
CA ASN A 40 1.07 13.17 -8.78
C ASN A 40 1.20 13.13 -7.25
N LEU A 41 1.73 14.19 -6.67
CA LEU A 41 2.03 14.21 -5.24
C LEU A 41 0.83 13.87 -4.35
N GLU A 42 -0.35 14.35 -4.70
CA GLU A 42 -1.57 14.04 -3.93
C GLU A 42 -1.94 12.57 -3.97
N ARG A 43 -1.39 11.83 -4.92
CA ARG A 43 -1.65 10.40 -5.05
C ARG A 43 -0.46 9.56 -4.62
N CYS A 44 0.52 10.18 -3.98
CA CYS A 44 1.68 9.49 -3.48
C CYS A 44 1.52 9.20 -2.01
N VAL A 45 1.80 7.97 -1.63
CA VAL A 45 1.72 7.53 -0.24
C VAL A 45 2.95 6.69 0.10
N ARG A 46 3.23 6.57 1.37
CA ARG A 46 4.36 5.76 1.81
C ARG A 46 3.97 4.82 2.94
N ILE A 47 4.68 3.72 3.02
CA ILE A 47 4.59 2.80 4.15
C ILE A 47 5.66 3.24 5.14
N PRO A 48 5.29 3.66 6.37
CA PRO A 48 6.26 4.13 7.35
C PRO A 48 7.26 3.03 7.72
N MET A 49 8.50 3.43 7.93
CA MET A 49 9.57 2.51 8.31
C MET A 49 10.49 3.19 9.31
N ARG A 50 11.22 2.38 10.08
CA ARG A 50 12.24 2.90 10.98
C ARG A 50 13.37 3.50 10.16
N GLU A 51 14.04 4.51 10.71
CA GLU A 51 15.17 5.15 10.05
C GLU A 51 16.28 4.18 9.66
N SER A 52 16.47 3.12 10.43
CA SER A 52 17.49 2.12 10.14
C SER A 52 17.16 1.26 8.92
N LEU A 53 15.93 1.31 8.45
CA LEU A 53 15.49 0.56 7.27
C LEU A 53 15.30 1.52 6.11
N ARG A 54 15.93 1.23 4.98
CA ARG A 54 15.81 2.10 3.81
C ARG A 54 14.56 1.87 3.00
N SER A 55 14.21 0.62 2.83
CA SER A 55 13.01 0.26 2.08
C SER A 55 12.61 -1.16 2.40
N LEU A 56 11.33 -1.45 2.21
CA LEU A 56 10.83 -2.80 2.28
C LEU A 56 11.07 -3.48 0.93
N ASN A 57 11.17 -4.79 0.97
CA ASN A 57 11.14 -5.58 -0.26
C ASN A 57 9.85 -5.27 -1.02
N LEU A 58 9.93 -5.21 -2.35
CA LEU A 58 8.79 -4.86 -3.19
C LEU A 58 7.59 -5.78 -2.95
N SER A 59 7.82 -7.08 -2.87
CA SER A 59 6.73 -8.04 -2.61
C SER A 59 6.03 -7.78 -1.29
N ASN A 60 6.81 -7.44 -0.26
CA ASN A 60 6.22 -7.12 1.05
C ASN A 60 5.42 -5.82 0.98
N SER A 61 5.92 -4.83 0.26
CA SER A 61 5.21 -3.56 0.09
C SER A 61 3.87 -3.77 -0.62
N VAL A 62 3.86 -4.58 -1.68
CA VAL A 62 2.64 -4.90 -2.41
C VAL A 62 1.64 -5.59 -1.49
N ALA A 63 2.08 -6.57 -0.73
CA ALA A 63 1.20 -7.29 0.19
C ALA A 63 0.60 -6.35 1.24
N ILE A 64 1.41 -5.49 1.83
CA ILE A 64 0.94 -4.54 2.84
C ILE A 64 -0.10 -3.60 2.24
N ALA A 65 0.17 -3.06 1.05
CA ALA A 65 -0.74 -2.14 0.38
C ALA A 65 -2.07 -2.81 0.01
N VAL A 66 -2.00 -4.01 -0.53
CA VAL A 66 -3.21 -4.76 -0.91
C VAL A 66 -4.07 -5.04 0.32
N TYR A 67 -3.47 -5.44 1.43
CA TYR A 67 -4.23 -5.70 2.64
C TYR A 67 -4.84 -4.44 3.23
N GLU A 68 -4.22 -3.29 3.06
CA GLU A 68 -4.85 -2.04 3.49
C GLU A 68 -6.09 -1.72 2.66
N VAL A 69 -6.01 -1.91 1.34
CA VAL A 69 -7.18 -1.74 0.47
C VAL A 69 -8.30 -2.68 0.88
N LEU A 70 -7.97 -3.95 1.14
CA LEU A 70 -8.95 -4.94 1.57
C LEU A 70 -9.55 -4.59 2.92
N ARG A 71 -8.72 -4.12 3.86
CA ARG A 71 -9.20 -3.71 5.17
C ARG A 71 -10.23 -2.59 5.05
N GLN A 72 -9.97 -1.61 4.22
CA GLN A 72 -10.89 -0.48 4.05
C GLN A 72 -12.22 -0.92 3.42
N SER A 73 -12.20 -1.94 2.60
CA SER A 73 -13.42 -2.47 1.99
C SER A 73 -14.13 -3.51 2.87
N GLY A 74 -13.63 -3.74 4.09
CA GLY A 74 -14.21 -4.72 5.01
C GLY A 74 -13.91 -6.16 4.63
N PHE A 75 -12.81 -6.37 3.89
CA PHE A 75 -12.37 -7.70 3.45
C PHE A 75 -13.44 -8.43 2.63
N ARG A 76 -14.16 -7.70 1.80
CA ARG A 76 -15.17 -8.31 0.93
C ARG A 76 -14.55 -9.42 0.09
N GLY A 77 -15.22 -10.55 0.05
CA GLY A 77 -14.74 -11.71 -0.70
C GLY A 77 -13.63 -12.47 0.00
N GLN A 78 -13.25 -12.04 1.21
CA GLN A 78 -12.23 -12.71 2.02
C GLN A 78 -12.89 -13.34 3.24
N GLN A 79 -12.33 -14.42 3.71
CA GLN A 79 -12.80 -15.06 4.93
C GLN A 79 -12.13 -14.39 6.12
N GLU A 80 -12.91 -13.66 6.92
CA GLU A 80 -12.40 -12.96 8.09
C GLU A 80 -12.22 -13.87 9.29
N GLU A 81 -13.08 -14.88 9.40
CA GLU A 81 -13.05 -15.84 10.51
C GLU A 81 -12.89 -17.24 9.97
N SER A 82 -12.24 -18.08 10.75
CA SER A 82 -12.11 -19.48 10.40
C SER A 82 -13.36 -20.23 10.75
N ASP A 83 -13.99 -20.85 9.77
CA ASP A 83 -15.15 -21.73 10.02
C ASP A 83 -14.79 -22.89 10.95
N TYR A 84 -13.56 -23.35 10.85
CA TYR A 84 -13.06 -24.42 11.70
C TYR A 84 -13.12 -24.06 13.17
N LEU A 85 -12.69 -22.84 13.50
CA LEU A 85 -12.72 -22.36 14.88
C LEU A 85 -14.13 -21.94 15.31
N ALA A 86 -14.92 -21.45 14.38
CA ALA A 86 -16.29 -21.04 14.69
C ALA A 86 -17.18 -22.22 15.09
N GLU A 87 -16.87 -23.40 14.61
CA GLU A 87 -17.63 -24.60 14.93
C GLU A 87 -17.23 -25.25 16.25
N SER A 88 -16.11 -24.82 16.78
CA SER A 88 -15.63 -25.34 18.05
C SER A 88 -16.05 -24.43 19.20
#